data_ab0bbb75ad91aa447ba09baa023b8cfd
#
_entry.id   ab0bbb75ad91aa447ba09baa023b8cfd
#
_cell.length_a   1.000
_cell.length_b   1.000
_cell.length_c   1.000
_cell.angle_alpha   90.00
_cell.angle_beta   90.00
_cell.angle_gamma   90.00
#
_symmetry.space_group_name_H-M   'P 1'
#
loop_
_entity.id
_entity.type
_entity.pdbx_description
1 polymer ?
#
loop_
_entity_poly.entity_id
_entity_poly.type
_entity_poly.pdbx_seq_one_letter_code
_entity_poly.pdbx_strand_id
1 'polypeptide(L)'
;MNAFLNSKAVQQASTWSFAIVLACISAAALAKTMQVKLSGDEEVPAIKSSGSGSGAITINDDGSVSGSVTASGFTPTAAHIHEGKAGANGKVIVPFTKEGDKFSAPAGAKLSADQMKAFKAGDLYVNIHSAAHPGGEVRAQLKP
;
A
#
# COMPACT_ATOMS: atom_id res chain seq x y z
N MET A 1 -58.91 21.09 68.88
CA MET A 1 -57.80 21.99 69.15
C MET A 1 -56.62 21.49 68.31
N ASN A 2 -56.15 22.30 67.43
CA ASN A 2 -55.37 22.17 66.21
C ASN A 2 -54.04 21.47 66.36
N ALA A 3 -53.80 20.44 65.48
CA ALA A 3 -52.50 19.88 65.21
C ALA A 3 -52.10 20.26 63.77
N PHE A 4 -51.06 21.04 63.63
CA PHE A 4 -50.45 21.39 62.34
C PHE A 4 -49.53 20.29 61.85
N LEU A 5 -49.89 19.66 60.71
CA LEU A 5 -49.06 18.76 60.00
C LEU A 5 -48.20 19.56 59.02
N ASN A 6 -46.90 19.57 59.26
CA ASN A 6 -45.93 20.20 58.41
C ASN A 6 -45.33 19.12 57.52
N SER A 7 -45.77 18.99 56.25
CA SER A 7 -45.26 18.09 55.25
C SER A 7 -44.12 18.77 54.54
N LYS A 8 -42.87 18.32 54.80
CA LYS A 8 -41.69 18.68 54.02
C LYS A 8 -41.66 17.86 52.74
N ALA A 9 -41.92 18.50 51.62
CA ALA A 9 -41.69 17.90 50.32
C ALA A 9 -40.16 17.74 50.07
N VAL A 10 -39.71 16.52 49.95
CA VAL A 10 -38.34 16.23 49.55
C VAL A 10 -38.28 16.29 48.02
N GLN A 11 -37.61 17.29 47.52
CA GLN A 11 -37.36 17.49 46.09
C GLN A 11 -36.19 16.60 45.67
N GLN A 12 -36.46 15.48 45.01
CA GLN A 12 -35.44 14.63 44.40
C GLN A 12 -34.98 15.30 43.12
N ALA A 13 -33.75 15.80 43.11
CA ALA A 13 -33.05 16.25 41.91
C ALA A 13 -32.50 15.04 41.16
N SER A 14 -33.15 14.69 40.06
CA SER A 14 -32.66 13.67 39.16
C SER A 14 -31.51 14.23 38.33
N THR A 15 -30.28 13.86 38.68
CA THR A 15 -29.09 14.16 37.86
C THR A 15 -29.05 13.21 36.67
N TRP A 16 -29.34 13.72 35.49
CA TRP A 16 -29.18 12.99 34.22
C TRP A 16 -27.71 13.05 33.83
N SER A 17 -26.99 11.99 34.11
CA SER A 17 -25.60 11.78 33.59
C SER A 17 -25.67 11.50 32.11
N PHE A 18 -25.36 12.47 31.27
CA PHE A 18 -25.10 12.24 29.85
C PHE A 18 -23.76 11.56 29.71
N ALA A 19 -23.78 10.24 29.52
CA ALA A 19 -22.59 9.49 29.08
C ALA A 19 -22.35 9.82 27.59
N ILE A 20 -21.36 10.66 27.32
CA ILE A 20 -20.86 10.90 25.96
C ILE A 20 -20.11 9.64 25.56
N VAL A 21 -20.75 8.78 24.77
CA VAL A 21 -20.06 7.67 24.09
C VAL A 21 -19.24 8.27 22.97
N LEU A 22 -17.93 8.42 23.21
CA LEU A 22 -16.96 8.80 22.19
C LEU A 22 -16.80 7.60 21.24
N ALA A 23 -17.57 7.58 20.16
CA ALA A 23 -17.40 6.59 19.09
C ALA A 23 -16.05 6.87 18.43
N CYS A 24 -15.04 6.04 18.74
CA CYS A 24 -13.80 5.98 17.97
C CYS A 24 -14.13 5.47 16.56
N ILE A 25 -14.33 6.38 15.63
CA ILE A 25 -14.38 6.06 14.21
C ILE A 25 -12.94 5.73 13.82
N SER A 26 -12.58 4.46 13.85
CA SER A 26 -11.37 3.98 13.23
C SER A 26 -11.51 4.25 11.74
N ALA A 27 -10.84 5.27 11.23
CA ALA A 27 -10.68 5.45 9.79
C ALA A 27 -9.95 4.21 9.28
N ALA A 28 -10.68 3.32 8.62
CA ALA A 28 -10.07 2.21 7.91
C ALA A 28 -9.13 2.82 6.87
N ALA A 29 -7.83 2.60 7.04
CA ALA A 29 -6.83 3.01 6.06
C ALA A 29 -7.21 2.33 4.73
N LEU A 30 -7.50 3.13 3.70
CA LEU A 30 -7.84 2.60 2.38
C LEU A 30 -6.58 2.03 1.76
N ALA A 31 -6.56 0.71 1.61
CA ALA A 31 -5.53 -0.01 0.90
C ALA A 31 -5.77 0.11 -0.61
N LYS A 32 -4.76 0.53 -1.37
CA LYS A 32 -4.81 0.50 -2.82
C LYS A 32 -4.08 -0.74 -3.33
N THR A 33 -4.84 -1.74 -3.74
CA THR A 33 -4.29 -2.95 -4.38
C THR A 33 -4.35 -2.80 -5.90
N MET A 34 -3.19 -2.90 -6.53
CA MET A 34 -3.02 -2.81 -7.99
C MET A 34 -2.67 -4.20 -8.53
N GLN A 35 -3.47 -4.69 -9.49
CA GLN A 35 -3.09 -5.84 -10.31
C GLN A 35 -2.11 -5.35 -11.36
N VAL A 36 -0.93 -5.97 -11.43
CA VAL A 36 0.14 -5.58 -12.36
C VAL A 36 0.40 -6.67 -13.38
N LYS A 37 0.61 -6.25 -14.63
CA LYS A 37 1.11 -7.08 -15.72
C LYS A 37 2.38 -6.42 -16.23
N LEU A 38 3.50 -7.12 -16.11
CA LEU A 38 4.81 -6.62 -16.48
C LEU A 38 5.18 -7.13 -17.87
N SER A 39 5.73 -6.25 -18.70
CA SER A 39 6.22 -6.57 -20.04
C SER A 39 7.53 -5.86 -20.35
N GLY A 40 8.27 -6.38 -21.32
CA GLY A 40 9.51 -5.75 -21.80
C GLY A 40 9.26 -4.43 -22.53
N ASP A 41 8.08 -4.26 -23.12
CA ASP A 41 7.70 -3.02 -23.81
C ASP A 41 7.60 -1.80 -22.87
N GLU A 42 7.35 -2.05 -21.59
CA GLU A 42 7.28 -1.01 -20.54
C GLU A 42 8.67 -0.65 -19.97
N GLU A 43 9.72 -1.41 -20.29
CA GLU A 43 11.10 -1.09 -19.87
C GLU A 43 11.65 0.14 -20.59
N VAL A 44 12.71 0.73 -20.02
CA VAL A 44 13.35 1.93 -20.58
C VAL A 44 14.86 1.70 -20.70
N PRO A 45 15.40 1.58 -21.92
CA PRO A 45 14.66 1.47 -23.18
C PRO A 45 13.82 0.21 -23.27
N ALA A 46 12.75 0.25 -24.06
CA ALA A 46 11.91 -0.92 -24.30
C ALA A 46 12.73 -2.08 -24.87
N ILE A 47 12.47 -3.27 -24.39
CA ILE A 47 13.14 -4.50 -24.85
C ILE A 47 12.13 -5.51 -25.40
N LYS A 48 12.55 -6.28 -26.39
CA LYS A 48 11.75 -7.41 -26.88
C LYS A 48 12.04 -8.64 -26.03
N SER A 49 11.22 -8.83 -25.01
CA SER A 49 11.26 -10.05 -24.19
C SER A 49 10.07 -10.95 -24.51
N SER A 50 10.31 -12.26 -24.57
CA SER A 50 9.22 -13.24 -24.56
C SER A 50 8.70 -13.51 -23.15
N GLY A 51 9.38 -12.98 -22.14
CA GLY A 51 9.02 -13.07 -20.75
C GLY A 51 7.89 -12.11 -20.36
N SER A 52 7.27 -12.41 -19.25
CA SER A 52 6.24 -11.58 -18.65
C SER A 52 6.32 -11.66 -17.12
N GLY A 53 5.62 -10.78 -16.46
CA GLY A 53 5.40 -10.86 -15.02
C GLY A 53 3.96 -10.49 -14.67
N SER A 54 3.49 -11.00 -13.55
CA SER A 54 2.16 -10.62 -13.04
C SER A 54 2.11 -10.72 -11.53
N GLY A 55 1.19 -9.99 -10.93
CA GLY A 55 0.99 -10.03 -9.49
C GLY A 55 0.09 -8.93 -8.98
N ALA A 56 0.12 -8.74 -7.66
CA ALA A 56 -0.63 -7.70 -7.00
C ALA A 56 0.27 -6.97 -5.99
N ILE A 57 0.27 -5.66 -6.04
CA ILE A 57 0.97 -4.78 -5.09
C ILE A 57 -0.07 -3.96 -4.35
N THR A 58 0.04 -3.96 -3.04
CA THR A 58 -0.82 -3.16 -2.16
C THR A 58 0.01 -2.09 -1.48
N ILE A 59 -0.43 -0.86 -1.58
CA ILE A 59 0.15 0.29 -0.86
C ILE A 59 -0.96 0.92 -0.04
N ASN A 60 -0.76 0.95 1.28
CA ASN A 60 -1.70 1.52 2.23
C ASN A 60 -1.45 3.02 2.43
N ASP A 61 -2.43 3.75 2.96
CA ASP A 61 -2.29 5.19 3.22
C ASP A 61 -1.18 5.54 4.22
N ASP A 62 -0.83 4.61 5.10
CA ASP A 62 0.31 4.75 6.02
C ASP A 62 1.68 4.52 5.35
N GLY A 63 1.70 4.22 4.05
CA GLY A 63 2.86 3.93 3.24
C GLY A 63 3.32 2.46 3.29
N SER A 64 2.72 1.60 4.08
CA SER A 64 3.10 0.19 4.14
C SER A 64 2.87 -0.50 2.79
N VAL A 65 3.83 -1.34 2.38
CA VAL A 65 3.84 -2.03 1.10
C VAL A 65 3.77 -3.53 1.32
N SER A 66 2.91 -4.20 0.56
CA SER A 66 2.79 -5.65 0.55
C SER A 66 2.46 -6.17 -0.84
N GLY A 67 2.47 -7.48 -1.00
CA GLY A 67 2.16 -8.12 -2.26
C GLY A 67 3.37 -8.76 -2.92
N SER A 68 3.16 -9.27 -4.13
CA SER A 68 4.18 -10.01 -4.85
C SER A 68 3.98 -9.95 -6.36
N VAL A 69 5.07 -10.22 -7.09
CA VAL A 69 5.07 -10.45 -8.54
C VAL A 69 5.76 -11.77 -8.86
N THR A 70 5.33 -12.42 -9.92
CA THR A 70 5.88 -13.69 -10.38
C THR A 70 6.31 -13.55 -11.83
N ALA A 71 7.53 -14.01 -12.13
CA ALA A 71 8.07 -14.05 -13.49
C ALA A 71 7.58 -15.28 -14.24
N SER A 72 7.48 -15.18 -15.55
CA SER A 72 7.16 -16.27 -16.46
C SER A 72 7.93 -16.12 -17.77
N GLY A 73 8.44 -17.22 -18.30
CA GLY A 73 9.15 -17.28 -19.59
C GLY A 73 10.61 -16.87 -19.57
N PHE A 74 11.20 -16.59 -18.40
CA PHE A 74 12.63 -16.32 -18.23
C PHE A 74 13.09 -16.66 -16.80
N THR A 75 14.40 -16.72 -16.58
CA THR A 75 14.99 -16.95 -15.24
C THR A 75 15.23 -15.61 -14.55
N PRO A 76 14.43 -15.25 -13.53
CA PRO A 76 14.55 -13.97 -12.88
C PRO A 76 15.69 -13.96 -11.84
N THR A 77 16.35 -12.82 -11.69
CA THR A 77 17.42 -12.60 -10.71
C THR A 77 17.00 -11.76 -9.51
N ALA A 78 16.24 -10.70 -9.75
CA ALA A 78 15.78 -9.76 -8.71
C ALA A 78 14.48 -9.07 -9.16
N ALA A 79 13.77 -8.46 -8.21
CA ALA A 79 12.66 -7.54 -8.48
C ALA A 79 12.64 -6.42 -7.46
N HIS A 80 12.17 -5.23 -7.89
CA HIS A 80 12.16 -4.02 -7.06
C HIS A 80 10.97 -3.14 -7.40
N ILE A 81 10.56 -2.31 -6.42
CA ILE A 81 9.83 -1.07 -6.72
C ILE A 81 10.85 0.05 -6.85
N HIS A 82 10.67 0.88 -7.85
CA HIS A 82 11.48 2.06 -8.16
C HIS A 82 10.65 3.33 -8.12
N GLU A 83 11.31 4.46 -7.84
CA GLU A 83 10.74 5.79 -8.02
C GLU A 83 11.18 6.35 -9.37
N GLY A 84 10.24 6.41 -10.31
CA GLY A 84 10.46 6.90 -11.68
C GLY A 84 9.14 7.00 -12.44
N LYS A 85 9.03 8.04 -13.26
CA LYS A 85 7.89 8.27 -14.14
C LYS A 85 7.80 7.21 -15.24
N ALA A 86 6.63 7.07 -15.85
CA ALA A 86 6.51 6.31 -17.08
C ALA A 86 7.49 6.84 -18.14
N GLY A 87 8.23 5.92 -18.78
CA GLY A 87 9.26 6.28 -19.77
C GLY A 87 10.60 6.78 -19.18
N ALA A 88 10.79 6.68 -17.86
CA ALA A 88 12.05 7.04 -17.21
C ALA A 88 12.49 5.98 -16.20
N ASN A 89 13.80 5.75 -16.09
CA ASN A 89 14.37 4.93 -15.04
C ASN A 89 14.56 5.73 -13.75
N GLY A 90 14.46 5.05 -12.62
CA GLY A 90 14.60 5.67 -11.30
C GLY A 90 15.29 4.77 -10.30
N LYS A 91 15.50 5.30 -9.10
CA LYS A 91 16.19 4.60 -8.00
C LYS A 91 15.30 3.49 -7.41
N VAL A 92 15.94 2.40 -6.95
CA VAL A 92 15.28 1.37 -6.14
C VAL A 92 14.84 1.98 -4.81
N ILE A 93 13.58 1.73 -4.43
CA ILE A 93 13.02 2.16 -3.13
C ILE A 93 12.53 0.99 -2.28
N VAL A 94 12.10 -0.13 -2.89
CA VAL A 94 11.73 -1.36 -2.16
C VAL A 94 12.32 -2.55 -2.89
N PRO A 95 13.39 -3.18 -2.37
CA PRO A 95 13.87 -4.46 -2.88
C PRO A 95 12.94 -5.58 -2.42
N PHE A 96 12.66 -6.54 -3.31
CA PHE A 96 11.81 -7.69 -3.01
C PHE A 96 12.63 -8.91 -2.59
N THR A 97 12.03 -9.76 -1.78
CA THR A 97 12.57 -11.07 -1.41
C THR A 97 12.21 -12.10 -2.47
N LYS A 98 13.22 -12.86 -2.94
CA LYS A 98 13.07 -13.88 -3.99
C LYS A 98 12.74 -15.25 -3.41
N GLU A 99 11.72 -15.90 -3.96
CA GLU A 99 11.35 -17.30 -3.71
C GLU A 99 11.05 -17.98 -5.06
N GLY A 100 12.06 -18.63 -5.64
CA GLY A 100 11.93 -19.18 -6.99
C GLY A 100 11.69 -18.07 -8.02
N ASP A 101 10.57 -18.13 -8.76
CA ASP A 101 10.18 -17.12 -9.74
C ASP A 101 9.28 -16.03 -9.15
N LYS A 102 8.91 -16.16 -7.87
CA LYS A 102 8.10 -15.21 -7.12
C LYS A 102 8.99 -14.26 -6.32
N PHE A 103 8.57 -12.99 -6.26
CA PHE A 103 9.20 -11.92 -5.50
C PHE A 103 8.16 -11.23 -4.66
N SER A 104 8.40 -11.12 -3.36
CA SER A 104 7.46 -10.54 -2.40
C SER A 104 8.06 -9.31 -1.72
N ALA A 105 7.23 -8.31 -1.47
CA ALA A 105 7.64 -7.19 -0.63
C ALA A 105 8.02 -7.72 0.76
N PRO A 106 9.18 -7.31 1.30
CA PRO A 106 9.60 -7.80 2.62
C PRO A 106 8.68 -7.28 3.72
N ALA A 107 8.59 -8.03 4.83
CA ALA A 107 7.85 -7.58 6.00
C ALA A 107 8.37 -6.21 6.48
N GLY A 108 7.47 -5.29 6.77
CA GLY A 108 7.82 -3.93 7.21
C GLY A 108 8.26 -2.98 6.10
N ALA A 109 8.15 -3.37 4.83
CA ALA A 109 8.39 -2.46 3.71
C ALA A 109 7.46 -1.24 3.80
N LYS A 110 8.04 -0.05 3.69
CA LYS A 110 7.29 1.21 3.86
C LYS A 110 7.86 2.32 3.00
N LEU A 111 6.97 3.05 2.34
CA LEU A 111 7.30 4.25 1.60
C LEU A 111 7.42 5.45 2.53
N SER A 112 8.34 6.35 2.25
CA SER A 112 8.42 7.66 2.90
C SER A 112 7.27 8.57 2.45
N ALA A 113 7.09 9.70 3.12
CA ALA A 113 6.07 10.69 2.75
C ALA A 113 6.26 11.21 1.31
N ASP A 114 7.51 11.41 0.86
CA ASP A 114 7.80 11.86 -0.51
C ASP A 114 7.58 10.75 -1.53
N GLN A 115 7.92 9.51 -1.21
CA GLN A 115 7.61 8.35 -2.05
C GLN A 115 6.09 8.11 -2.16
N MET A 116 5.31 8.39 -1.10
CA MET A 116 3.85 8.37 -1.17
C MET A 116 3.28 9.46 -2.09
N LYS A 117 3.91 10.64 -2.14
CA LYS A 117 3.54 11.67 -3.14
C LYS A 117 3.85 11.19 -4.56
N ALA A 118 5.02 10.59 -4.77
CA ALA A 118 5.39 9.99 -6.05
C ALA A 118 4.42 8.87 -6.45
N PHE A 119 4.03 8.00 -5.50
CA PHE A 119 3.01 6.98 -5.74
C PHE A 119 1.68 7.59 -6.22
N LYS A 120 1.16 8.57 -5.50
CA LYS A 120 -0.10 9.26 -5.87
C LYS A 120 -0.02 9.98 -7.22
N ALA A 121 1.18 10.39 -7.64
CA ALA A 121 1.43 10.96 -8.96
C ALA A 121 1.56 9.88 -10.07
N GLY A 122 1.62 8.59 -9.72
CA GLY A 122 1.87 7.49 -10.67
C GLY A 122 3.33 7.35 -11.06
N ASP A 123 4.25 7.87 -10.25
CA ASP A 123 5.68 7.92 -10.50
C ASP A 123 6.45 6.77 -9.81
N LEU A 124 5.79 5.63 -9.55
CA LEU A 124 6.44 4.41 -9.12
C LEU A 124 6.24 3.31 -10.16
N TYR A 125 7.20 2.40 -10.25
CA TYR A 125 7.07 1.20 -11.07
C TYR A 125 7.69 -0.02 -10.38
N VAL A 126 7.22 -1.20 -10.75
CA VAL A 126 7.82 -2.48 -10.38
C VAL A 126 8.47 -3.09 -11.61
N ASN A 127 9.66 -3.68 -11.45
CA ASN A 127 10.28 -4.46 -12.49
C ASN A 127 10.90 -5.75 -11.95
N ILE A 128 11.14 -6.70 -12.87
CA ILE A 128 11.85 -7.95 -12.62
C ILE A 128 13.04 -7.99 -13.55
N HIS A 129 14.20 -8.34 -13.02
CA HIS A 129 15.47 -8.40 -13.72
C HIS A 129 15.84 -9.84 -14.09
N SER A 130 16.69 -9.99 -15.10
CA SER A 130 17.34 -11.24 -15.47
C SER A 130 18.84 -11.04 -15.66
N ALA A 131 19.58 -12.14 -15.83
CA ALA A 131 21.00 -12.06 -16.19
C ALA A 131 21.23 -11.44 -17.57
N ALA A 132 20.29 -11.67 -18.52
CA ALA A 132 20.34 -11.09 -19.87
C ALA A 132 19.99 -9.59 -19.86
N HIS A 133 19.11 -9.17 -18.95
CA HIS A 133 18.67 -7.80 -18.81
C HIS A 133 18.80 -7.33 -17.35
N PRO A 134 20.03 -7.02 -16.91
CA PRO A 134 20.28 -6.61 -15.53
C PRO A 134 19.68 -5.24 -15.17
N GLY A 135 19.30 -4.43 -16.15
CA GLY A 135 18.56 -3.18 -15.96
C GLY A 135 17.06 -3.37 -15.78
N GLY A 136 16.52 -4.53 -16.17
CA GLY A 136 15.10 -4.90 -16.12
C GLY A 136 14.71 -5.73 -17.34
N GLU A 137 14.02 -6.84 -17.13
CA GLU A 137 13.47 -7.73 -18.19
C GLU A 137 12.03 -7.33 -18.50
N VAL A 138 11.24 -7.10 -17.47
CA VAL A 138 9.83 -6.72 -17.58
C VAL A 138 9.45 -5.72 -16.50
N ARG A 139 8.59 -4.76 -16.84
CA ARG A 139 8.20 -3.63 -16.01
C ARG A 139 6.70 -3.36 -16.07
N ALA A 140 6.15 -2.78 -15.00
CA ALA A 140 4.83 -2.20 -14.97
C ALA A 140 4.82 -0.91 -14.12
N GLN A 141 4.19 0.15 -14.63
CA GLN A 141 3.96 1.37 -13.86
C GLN A 141 2.87 1.11 -12.81
N LEU A 142 3.08 1.54 -11.56
CA LEU A 142 2.09 1.46 -10.49
C LEU A 142 1.14 2.66 -10.60
N LYS A 143 -0.12 2.38 -10.89
CA LYS A 143 -1.17 3.40 -11.06
C LYS A 143 -2.17 3.30 -9.91
N PRO A 144 -2.20 4.28 -8.98
CA PRO A 144 -3.12 4.31 -7.84
C PRO A 144 -4.58 4.52 -8.25
#